data_f60a3c7a0ea65d759ee3990052283bee
#
_entry.id   f60a3c7a0ea65d759ee3990052283bee
#
_cell.length_a   1.000
_cell.length_b   1.000
_cell.length_c   1.000
_cell.angle_alpha   90.00
_cell.angle_beta   90.00
_cell.angle_gamma   90.00
#
_symmetry.space_group_name_H-M   'P 1'
#
loop_
_entity.id
_entity.type
_entity.pdbx_description
1 polymer ?
#
loop_
_entity_poly.entity_id
_entity_poly.type
_entity_poly.pdbx_seq_one_letter_code
_entity_poly.pdbx_strand_id
1 'polypeptide(L)'
;MRRIGLTAAGLLAMVTIALALVTSGRARPNLAIHTCSATDRQFIETARTNMTALGLWSEQYESGDAGGAELVKQARAGAKIVRATGPTDSSLRQTRRLLVGMLTEYARAVQLQDRHGNAGPHMYRAYGLANYAHMVLMRAEQPLFKLGCDLRPLL
;
A
#
# COMPACT_ATOMS: atom_id res chain seq x y z
N MET A 1 -29.09 -13.50 -73.77
CA MET A 1 -27.96 -13.21 -72.87
C MET A 1 -28.16 -11.83 -72.31
N ARG A 2 -28.73 -11.73 -71.08
CA ARG A 2 -28.88 -10.43 -70.36
C ARG A 2 -27.74 -10.30 -69.37
N ARG A 3 -26.84 -9.33 -69.57
CA ARG A 3 -25.79 -8.97 -68.63
C ARG A 3 -26.43 -8.14 -67.51
N ILE A 4 -26.41 -8.66 -66.32
CA ILE A 4 -26.81 -7.93 -65.10
C ILE A 4 -25.63 -6.98 -64.74
N GLY A 5 -25.82 -5.69 -65.02
CA GLY A 5 -24.88 -4.67 -64.56
C GLY A 5 -25.04 -4.46 -63.04
N LEU A 6 -24.06 -4.92 -62.26
CA LEU A 6 -23.93 -4.49 -60.87
C LEU A 6 -23.59 -2.99 -60.87
N THR A 7 -24.56 -2.18 -60.48
CA THR A 7 -24.40 -0.75 -60.40
C THR A 7 -23.47 -0.39 -59.20
N ALA A 8 -22.50 0.44 -59.49
CA ALA A 8 -21.51 0.95 -58.51
C ALA A 8 -22.13 1.60 -57.25
N ALA A 9 -23.41 1.92 -57.32
CA ALA A 9 -24.18 2.49 -56.18
C ALA A 9 -24.35 1.51 -55.00
N GLY A 10 -24.42 0.19 -55.27
CA GLY A 10 -24.56 -0.79 -54.19
C GLY A 10 -23.33 -1.00 -53.34
N LEU A 11 -22.15 -0.83 -53.95
CA LEU A 11 -20.86 -0.94 -53.25
C LEU A 11 -20.57 0.24 -52.32
N LEU A 12 -20.98 1.46 -52.73
CA LEU A 12 -20.80 2.67 -51.90
C LEU A 12 -21.69 2.65 -50.64
N ALA A 13 -22.90 2.09 -50.73
CA ALA A 13 -23.82 1.95 -49.59
C ALA A 13 -23.31 0.95 -48.57
N MET A 14 -22.66 -0.13 -49.00
CA MET A 14 -22.05 -1.12 -48.07
C MET A 14 -20.83 -0.59 -47.35
N VAL A 15 -20.02 0.23 -48.00
CA VAL A 15 -18.83 0.81 -47.38
C VAL A 15 -19.21 1.87 -46.34
N THR A 16 -20.25 2.67 -46.58
CA THR A 16 -20.73 3.68 -45.61
C THR A 16 -21.35 3.03 -44.37
N ILE A 17 -22.04 1.92 -44.48
CA ILE A 17 -22.59 1.18 -43.30
C ILE A 17 -21.47 0.55 -42.51
N ALA A 18 -20.40 0.04 -43.12
CA ALA A 18 -19.25 -0.51 -42.43
C ALA A 18 -18.45 0.57 -41.68
N LEU A 19 -18.29 1.77 -42.26
CA LEU A 19 -17.65 2.89 -41.55
C LEU A 19 -18.50 3.41 -40.38
N ALA A 20 -19.82 3.47 -40.51
CA ALA A 20 -20.70 3.89 -39.43
C ALA A 20 -20.69 2.93 -38.24
N LEU A 21 -20.49 1.64 -38.48
CA LEU A 21 -20.34 0.63 -37.42
C LEU A 21 -18.97 0.69 -36.69
N VAL A 22 -17.93 1.17 -37.37
CA VAL A 22 -16.61 1.32 -36.78
C VAL A 22 -16.52 2.61 -35.95
N THR A 23 -17.26 3.68 -36.31
CA THR A 23 -17.25 4.96 -35.58
C THR A 23 -18.25 5.00 -34.43
N SER A 24 -19.23 4.11 -34.36
CA SER A 24 -20.01 3.89 -33.16
C SER A 24 -19.21 3.06 -32.15
N GLY A 25 -17.99 3.49 -31.88
CA GLY A 25 -17.24 3.05 -30.73
C GLY A 25 -18.07 3.36 -29.51
N ARG A 26 -18.83 2.36 -29.03
CA ARG A 26 -19.32 2.38 -27.66
C ARG A 26 -18.14 2.76 -26.82
N ALA A 27 -18.15 3.96 -26.23
CA ALA A 27 -17.25 4.29 -25.17
C ALA A 27 -17.38 3.12 -24.18
N ARG A 28 -16.42 2.20 -24.24
CA ARG A 28 -16.31 1.16 -23.21
C ARG A 28 -16.30 1.97 -21.92
N PRO A 29 -17.22 1.69 -20.98
CA PRO A 29 -17.10 2.32 -19.68
C PRO A 29 -15.63 2.12 -19.35
N ASN A 30 -14.91 3.21 -19.07
CA ASN A 30 -13.56 3.15 -18.55
C ASN A 30 -13.70 2.32 -17.28
N LEU A 31 -13.55 1.01 -17.41
CA LEU A 31 -13.27 0.14 -16.29
C LEU A 31 -11.96 0.71 -15.81
N ALA A 32 -12.04 1.64 -14.87
CA ALA A 32 -10.90 2.13 -14.16
C ALA A 32 -10.19 0.87 -13.71
N ILE A 33 -9.13 0.51 -14.43
CA ILE A 33 -8.26 -0.59 -14.01
C ILE A 33 -7.75 -0.06 -12.70
N HIS A 34 -8.35 -0.52 -11.60
CA HIS A 34 -7.89 -0.20 -10.26
C HIS A 34 -6.50 -0.82 -10.14
N THR A 35 -5.50 -0.03 -10.49
CA THR A 35 -4.11 -0.39 -10.31
C THR A 35 -3.67 0.12 -8.94
N CYS A 36 -2.67 -0.53 -8.36
CA CYS A 36 -2.01 -0.03 -7.18
C CYS A 36 -1.60 1.43 -7.39
N SER A 37 -2.14 2.34 -6.60
CA SER A 37 -1.86 3.76 -6.75
C SER A 37 -0.40 4.08 -6.43
N ALA A 38 0.12 5.19 -6.95
CA ALA A 38 1.47 5.64 -6.62
C ALA A 38 1.64 5.88 -5.12
N THR A 39 0.62 6.42 -4.45
CA THR A 39 0.62 6.69 -3.01
C THR A 39 0.53 5.40 -2.19
N ASP A 40 -0.16 4.36 -2.68
CA ASP A 40 -0.21 3.06 -2.03
C ASP A 40 1.16 2.37 -2.10
N ARG A 41 1.80 2.37 -3.28
CA ARG A 41 3.18 1.85 -3.44
C ARG A 41 4.18 2.60 -2.57
N GLN A 42 4.09 3.94 -2.54
CA GLN A 42 4.94 4.76 -1.69
C GLN A 42 4.77 4.41 -0.22
N PHE A 43 3.53 4.21 0.25
CA PHE A 43 3.29 3.79 1.63
C PHE A 43 3.93 2.43 1.93
N ILE A 44 3.72 1.42 1.06
CA ILE A 44 4.28 0.07 1.24
C ILE A 44 5.81 0.14 1.38
N GLU A 45 6.47 0.83 0.46
CA GLU A 45 7.94 0.96 0.48
C GLU A 45 8.42 1.74 1.70
N THR A 46 7.76 2.83 2.05
CA THR A 46 8.08 3.64 3.23
C THR A 46 7.92 2.83 4.52
N ALA A 47 6.83 2.09 4.66
CA ALA A 47 6.58 1.25 5.82
C ALA A 47 7.63 0.14 5.93
N ARG A 48 7.93 -0.57 4.82
CA ARG A 48 8.97 -1.59 4.76
C ARG A 48 10.31 -1.05 5.25
N THR A 49 10.79 0.04 4.65
CA THR A 49 12.08 0.64 4.99
C THR A 49 12.17 1.01 6.46
N ASN A 50 11.12 1.63 7.02
CA ASN A 50 11.12 2.04 8.42
C ASN A 50 11.01 0.86 9.38
N MET A 51 10.27 -0.20 9.04
CA MET A 51 10.19 -1.41 9.88
C MET A 51 11.51 -2.18 9.88
N THR A 52 12.16 -2.33 8.72
CA THR A 52 13.48 -2.96 8.62
C THR A 52 14.53 -2.16 9.43
N ALA A 53 14.56 -0.84 9.28
CA ALA A 53 15.46 0.01 10.05
C ALA A 53 15.22 -0.11 11.56
N LEU A 54 13.96 -0.14 12.00
CA LEU A 54 13.62 -0.33 13.41
C LEU A 54 14.10 -1.68 13.93
N GLY A 55 13.94 -2.75 13.16
CA GLY A 55 14.45 -4.09 13.52
C GLY A 55 15.94 -4.06 13.78
N LEU A 56 16.74 -3.51 12.87
CA LEU A 56 18.19 -3.38 13.02
C LEU A 56 18.58 -2.58 14.27
N TRP A 57 17.90 -1.46 14.53
CA TRP A 57 18.15 -0.67 15.74
C TRP A 57 17.74 -1.39 17.03
N SER A 58 16.68 -2.21 16.97
CA SER A 58 16.27 -3.04 18.11
C SER A 58 17.34 -4.10 18.43
N GLU A 59 17.88 -4.77 17.42
CA GLU A 59 18.97 -5.73 17.57
C GLU A 59 20.22 -5.09 18.18
N GLN A 60 20.61 -3.90 17.70
CA GLN A 60 21.74 -3.15 18.27
C GLN A 60 21.49 -2.70 19.72
N TYR A 61 20.26 -2.37 20.06
CA TYR A 61 19.90 -2.04 21.44
C TYR A 61 19.96 -3.26 22.35
N GLU A 62 19.48 -4.40 21.90
CA GLU A 62 19.52 -5.67 22.64
C GLU A 62 20.94 -6.19 22.83
N SER A 63 21.82 -5.99 21.84
CA SER A 63 23.25 -6.33 21.95
C SER A 63 24.06 -5.36 22.81
N GLY A 64 23.50 -4.18 23.10
CA GLY A 64 24.19 -3.09 23.83
C GLY A 64 25.05 -2.19 22.93
N ASP A 65 24.99 -2.36 21.61
CA ASP A 65 25.75 -1.57 20.64
C ASP A 65 25.13 -0.18 20.39
N ALA A 66 23.82 -0.02 20.71
CA ALA A 66 23.11 1.25 20.63
C ALA A 66 22.39 1.57 21.93
N GLY A 67 22.30 2.86 22.25
CA GLY A 67 21.54 3.35 23.41
C GLY A 67 20.04 3.44 23.12
N GLY A 68 19.19 3.30 24.15
CA GLY A 68 17.75 3.41 24.00
C GLY A 68 17.30 4.78 23.52
N ALA A 69 18.04 5.86 23.81
CA ALA A 69 17.73 7.19 23.30
C ALA A 69 17.76 7.25 21.75
N GLU A 70 18.72 6.56 21.11
CA GLU A 70 18.79 6.49 19.64
C GLU A 70 17.65 5.64 19.07
N LEU A 71 17.35 4.49 19.69
CA LEU A 71 16.23 3.66 19.29
C LEU A 71 14.89 4.41 19.40
N VAL A 72 14.68 5.18 20.48
CA VAL A 72 13.51 6.05 20.65
C VAL A 72 13.42 7.09 19.53
N LYS A 73 14.55 7.72 19.19
CA LYS A 73 14.64 8.71 18.11
C LYS A 73 14.25 8.07 16.75
N GLN A 74 14.77 6.88 16.45
CA GLN A 74 14.45 6.14 15.21
C GLN A 74 12.98 5.74 15.16
N ALA A 75 12.42 5.21 16.23
CA ALA A 75 10.99 4.84 16.28
C ALA A 75 10.07 6.07 16.08
N ARG A 76 10.41 7.22 16.68
CA ARG A 76 9.66 8.47 16.50
C ARG A 76 9.79 9.03 15.08
N ALA A 77 11.00 8.99 14.51
CA ALA A 77 11.24 9.39 13.12
C ALA A 77 10.43 8.53 12.15
N GLY A 78 10.47 7.21 12.33
CA GLY A 78 9.67 6.26 11.56
C GLY A 78 8.17 6.55 11.65
N ALA A 79 7.66 6.80 12.87
CA ALA A 79 6.24 7.17 13.07
C ALA A 79 5.87 8.46 12.31
N LYS A 80 6.74 9.47 12.30
CA LYS A 80 6.54 10.72 11.56
C LYS A 80 6.53 10.49 10.04
N ILE A 81 7.48 9.72 9.53
CA ILE A 81 7.62 9.41 8.10
C ILE A 81 6.41 8.61 7.61
N VAL A 82 6.05 7.51 8.30
CA VAL A 82 4.89 6.67 7.96
C VAL A 82 3.59 7.48 8.04
N ARG A 83 3.44 8.36 9.03
CA ARG A 83 2.26 9.25 9.16
C ARG A 83 2.11 10.20 7.99
N ALA A 84 3.20 10.67 7.40
CA ALA A 84 3.20 11.61 6.29
C ALA A 84 2.77 10.98 4.96
N THR A 85 2.74 9.65 4.85
CA THR A 85 2.24 8.97 3.67
C THR A 85 0.71 9.04 3.59
N GLY A 86 0.16 9.03 2.37
CA GLY A 86 -1.27 9.15 2.12
C GLY A 86 -1.84 8.02 1.27
N PRO A 87 -1.83 6.75 1.73
CA PRO A 87 -2.38 5.67 0.92
C PRO A 87 -3.87 5.86 0.66
N THR A 88 -4.32 5.48 -0.54
CA THR A 88 -5.71 5.60 -0.98
C THR A 88 -6.55 4.38 -0.61
N ASP A 89 -5.96 3.20 -0.56
CA ASP A 89 -6.64 2.00 -0.13
C ASP A 89 -7.02 2.03 1.37
N SER A 90 -8.20 1.53 1.69
CA SER A 90 -8.74 1.56 3.06
C SER A 90 -7.94 0.71 4.04
N SER A 91 -7.49 -0.47 3.61
CA SER A 91 -6.69 -1.39 4.44
C SER A 91 -5.30 -0.81 4.69
N LEU A 92 -4.68 -0.19 3.67
CA LEU A 92 -3.41 0.49 3.82
C LEU A 92 -3.52 1.73 4.72
N ARG A 93 -4.62 2.50 4.64
CA ARG A 93 -4.89 3.59 5.60
C ARG A 93 -5.03 3.08 7.03
N GLN A 94 -5.71 1.96 7.22
CA GLN A 94 -5.82 1.33 8.54
C GLN A 94 -4.46 0.86 9.04
N THR A 95 -3.69 0.14 8.21
CA THR A 95 -2.32 -0.31 8.52
C THR A 95 -1.43 0.87 8.89
N ARG A 96 -1.47 1.98 8.16
CA ARG A 96 -0.73 3.20 8.49
C ARG A 96 -1.01 3.68 9.91
N ARG A 97 -2.29 3.77 10.31
CA ARG A 97 -2.66 4.19 11.67
C ARG A 97 -2.12 3.25 12.73
N LEU A 98 -2.20 1.95 12.48
CA LEU A 98 -1.72 0.92 13.40
C LEU A 98 -0.20 0.96 13.54
N LEU A 99 0.56 1.08 12.44
CA LEU A 99 2.01 1.19 12.47
C LEU A 99 2.49 2.47 13.17
N VAL A 100 1.83 3.61 12.94
CA VAL A 100 2.14 4.86 13.64
C VAL A 100 1.88 4.71 15.14
N GLY A 101 0.79 4.08 15.52
CA GLY A 101 0.47 3.77 16.92
C GLY A 101 1.51 2.84 17.55
N MET A 102 1.85 1.77 16.86
CA MET A 102 2.85 0.80 17.29
C MET A 102 4.21 1.46 17.54
N LEU A 103 4.73 2.23 16.58
CA LEU A 103 6.00 2.94 16.70
C LEU A 103 5.99 3.94 17.86
N THR A 104 4.86 4.60 18.10
CA THR A 104 4.70 5.56 19.20
C THR A 104 4.73 4.86 20.56
N GLU A 105 3.99 3.75 20.71
CA GLU A 105 3.96 2.96 21.94
C GLU A 105 5.29 2.27 22.19
N TYR A 106 5.95 1.77 21.13
CA TYR A 106 7.28 1.17 21.23
C TYR A 106 8.34 2.18 21.72
N ALA A 107 8.38 3.38 21.12
CA ALA A 107 9.29 4.44 21.57
C ALA A 107 9.07 4.80 23.04
N ARG A 108 7.82 4.78 23.51
CA ARG A 108 7.47 5.05 24.90
C ARG A 108 7.93 3.93 25.83
N ALA A 109 7.76 2.67 25.39
CA ALA A 109 8.23 1.51 26.15
C ALA A 109 9.75 1.55 26.36
N VAL A 110 10.53 1.75 25.29
CA VAL A 110 12.00 1.86 25.37
C VAL A 110 12.42 3.01 26.26
N GLN A 111 11.78 4.18 26.13
CA GLN A 111 12.08 5.34 26.97
C GLN A 111 11.81 5.07 28.47
N LEU A 112 10.78 4.32 28.78
CA LEU A 112 10.49 3.94 30.17
C LEU A 112 11.48 2.88 30.67
N GLN A 113 11.84 1.91 29.85
CA GLN A 113 12.84 0.89 30.18
C GLN A 113 14.18 1.51 30.54
N ASP A 114 14.68 2.46 29.77
CA ASP A 114 15.93 3.19 30.03
C ASP A 114 15.89 3.96 31.35
N ARG A 115 14.72 4.38 31.80
CA ARG A 115 14.50 5.08 33.05
C ARG A 115 14.12 4.16 34.21
N HIS A 116 14.27 2.86 34.06
CA HIS A 116 13.84 1.84 35.01
C HIS A 116 12.35 1.93 35.40
N GLY A 117 11.52 2.49 34.51
CA GLY A 117 10.07 2.59 34.65
C GLY A 117 9.34 1.35 34.14
N ASN A 118 8.03 1.31 34.33
CA ASN A 118 7.20 0.21 33.85
C ASN A 118 6.90 0.31 32.35
N ALA A 119 7.73 -0.34 31.53
CA ALA A 119 7.59 -0.40 30.07
C ALA A 119 6.50 -1.38 29.59
N GLY A 120 6.15 -2.37 30.41
CA GLY A 120 5.30 -3.50 30.02
C GLY A 120 3.98 -3.13 29.35
N PRO A 121 3.14 -2.24 29.91
CA PRO A 121 1.87 -1.87 29.29
C PRO A 121 2.01 -1.23 27.90
N HIS A 122 3.09 -0.48 27.66
CA HIS A 122 3.37 0.14 26.37
C HIS A 122 3.89 -0.88 25.36
N MET A 123 4.78 -1.78 25.78
CA MET A 123 5.27 -2.87 24.95
C MET A 123 4.13 -3.79 24.51
N TYR A 124 3.25 -4.15 25.44
CA TYR A 124 2.06 -4.97 25.13
C TYR A 124 1.14 -4.30 24.10
N ARG A 125 0.91 -2.99 24.23
CA ARG A 125 0.13 -2.21 23.25
C ARG A 125 0.82 -2.14 21.88
N ALA A 126 2.12 -1.90 21.85
CA ALA A 126 2.88 -1.90 20.61
C ALA A 126 2.76 -3.24 19.88
N TYR A 127 2.94 -4.35 20.59
CA TYR A 127 2.78 -5.71 20.07
C TYR A 127 1.36 -5.96 19.55
N GLY A 128 0.32 -5.58 20.30
CA GLY A 128 -1.07 -5.72 19.86
C GLY A 128 -1.37 -4.94 18.58
N LEU A 129 -0.83 -3.73 18.46
CA LEU A 129 -0.99 -2.91 17.24
C LEU A 129 -0.25 -3.51 16.06
N ALA A 130 0.96 -4.05 16.25
CA ALA A 130 1.72 -4.75 15.22
C ALA A 130 0.96 -5.98 14.69
N ASN A 131 0.47 -6.84 15.60
CA ASN A 131 -0.32 -8.01 15.23
C ASN A 131 -1.60 -7.62 14.47
N TYR A 132 -2.27 -6.57 14.89
CA TYR A 132 -3.48 -6.13 14.19
C TYR A 132 -3.15 -5.56 12.81
N ALA A 133 -2.06 -4.83 12.65
CA ALA A 133 -1.57 -4.37 11.34
C ALA A 133 -1.28 -5.55 10.42
N HIS A 134 -0.57 -6.57 10.92
CA HIS A 134 -0.29 -7.81 10.18
C HIS A 134 -1.60 -8.50 9.72
N MET A 135 -2.57 -8.66 10.62
CA MET A 135 -3.88 -9.27 10.26
C MET A 135 -4.63 -8.48 9.17
N VAL A 136 -4.57 -7.13 9.22
CA VAL A 136 -5.18 -6.29 8.18
C VAL A 136 -4.48 -6.50 6.84
N LEU A 137 -3.15 -6.53 6.83
CA LEU A 137 -2.35 -6.78 5.62
C LEU A 137 -2.61 -8.17 5.03
N MET A 138 -2.62 -9.22 5.85
CA MET A 138 -2.91 -10.58 5.41
C MET A 138 -4.27 -10.69 4.71
N ARG A 139 -5.31 -10.02 5.26
CA ARG A 139 -6.64 -10.00 4.64
C ARG A 139 -6.67 -9.22 3.33
N ALA A 140 -5.83 -8.19 3.23
CA ALA A 140 -5.76 -7.31 2.06
C ALA A 140 -4.80 -7.83 0.98
N GLU A 141 -3.96 -8.83 1.26
CA GLU A 141 -2.90 -9.30 0.37
C GLU A 141 -3.45 -9.67 -1.01
N GLN A 142 -4.36 -10.63 -1.07
CA GLN A 142 -4.91 -11.10 -2.35
C GLN A 142 -5.66 -10.02 -3.14
N PRO A 143 -6.58 -9.25 -2.55
CA PRO A 143 -7.22 -8.14 -3.24
C PRO A 143 -6.23 -7.13 -3.79
N LEU A 144 -5.25 -6.71 -2.99
CA LEU A 144 -4.26 -5.70 -3.39
C LEU A 144 -3.24 -6.25 -4.40
N PHE A 145 -2.86 -7.53 -4.29
CA PHE A 145 -2.00 -8.18 -5.27
C PHE A 145 -2.63 -8.19 -6.67
N LYS A 146 -3.94 -8.43 -6.78
CA LYS A 146 -4.68 -8.36 -8.05
C LYS A 146 -4.68 -6.95 -8.66
N LEU A 147 -4.48 -5.93 -7.85
CA LEU A 147 -4.34 -4.54 -8.27
C LEU A 147 -2.87 -4.15 -8.53
N GLY A 148 -1.93 -5.08 -8.37
CA GLY A 148 -0.50 -4.84 -8.56
C GLY A 148 0.22 -4.21 -7.34
N CYS A 149 -0.40 -4.26 -6.14
CA CYS A 149 0.27 -3.93 -4.87
C CYS A 149 0.89 -5.19 -4.27
N ASP A 150 2.19 -5.25 -4.16
CA ASP A 150 2.89 -6.34 -3.47
C ASP A 150 3.05 -6.02 -1.98
N LEU A 151 2.35 -6.76 -1.12
CA LEU A 151 2.40 -6.59 0.34
C LEU A 151 3.40 -7.51 1.03
N ARG A 152 3.98 -8.50 0.34
CA ARG A 152 4.91 -9.46 0.92
C ARG A 152 6.07 -8.82 1.70
N PRO A 153 6.60 -7.65 1.30
CA PRO A 153 7.64 -6.97 2.06
C PRO A 153 7.20 -6.45 3.45
N LEU A 154 5.89 -6.46 3.74
CA LEU A 154 5.30 -6.03 5.02
C LEU A 154 4.73 -7.19 5.84
N LEU A 155 4.69 -8.40 5.30
CA LEU A 155 4.19 -9.62 5.91
C LEU A 155 5.34 -10.46 6.46
#